data_052814d1aacb1d7148a2013353ff9ada
#
_entry.id   052814d1aacb1d7148a2013353ff9ada
#
_cell.length_a   1.000
_cell.length_b   1.000
_cell.length_c   1.000
_cell.angle_alpha   90.00
_cell.angle_beta   90.00
_cell.angle_gamma   90.00
#
_symmetry.space_group_name_H-M   'P 1'
#
loop_
_entity.id
_entity.type
_entity.pdbx_description
1 polymer ?
#
loop_
_entity_poly.entity_id
_entity_poly.type
_entity_poly.pdbx_seq_one_letter_code
_entity_poly.pdbx_strand_id
1 'polypeptide(L)'
;MQTRLPFFGVVRVSGEDRASFLHGQLSNDINNLAIGQACYATYNTPKGRVLANMLVVNRGEDLLLVMAQDLTEAIVKRLRMFVLRAKVVFELMPDLAVSGELADDAEPHPAAEPQLSFPAQIQENIVEIALPHTGRLKISAAENAAEYQAGAENAWNLHEIRSGYPWICAATKEAAVAQMLNQHVIGAVHFRKGCYPGQEIIARAQYRGQVK
;
A
#
# COMPACT_ATOMS: atom_id res chain seq x y z
N MET A 1 13.53 -3.48 -17.62
CA MET A 1 12.33 -2.78 -18.14
C MET A 1 11.81 -1.82 -17.10
N GLN A 2 11.55 -0.53 -17.47
CA GLN A 2 11.06 0.50 -16.54
C GLN A 2 9.96 1.33 -17.20
N THR A 3 8.92 1.72 -16.45
CA THR A 3 7.84 2.57 -16.94
C THR A 3 7.16 3.35 -15.81
N ARG A 4 6.58 4.49 -16.13
CA ARG A 4 5.63 5.17 -15.25
C ARG A 4 4.37 4.31 -15.07
N LEU A 5 3.81 4.32 -13.88
CA LEU A 5 2.61 3.59 -13.49
C LEU A 5 1.50 4.59 -13.09
N PRO A 6 0.71 5.11 -14.05
CA PRO A 6 -0.32 6.13 -13.79
C PRO A 6 -1.46 5.63 -12.88
N PHE A 7 -1.57 4.32 -12.71
CA PHE A 7 -2.52 3.72 -11.79
C PHE A 7 -2.34 4.19 -10.34
N PHE A 8 -1.11 4.53 -9.94
CA PHE A 8 -0.79 4.87 -8.55
C PHE A 8 -0.82 6.38 -8.32
N GLY A 9 -1.39 6.75 -7.16
CA GLY A 9 -1.28 8.08 -6.57
C GLY A 9 -0.56 8.03 -5.24
N VAL A 10 -0.01 9.17 -4.86
CA VAL A 10 0.79 9.33 -3.64
C VAL A 10 0.12 10.32 -2.70
N VAL A 11 0.01 9.93 -1.42
CA VAL A 11 -0.47 10.78 -0.34
C VAL A 11 0.62 10.87 0.72
N ARG A 12 0.98 12.09 1.11
CA ARG A 12 1.86 12.39 2.23
C ARG A 12 1.05 12.48 3.52
N VAL A 13 1.55 11.85 4.58
CA VAL A 13 0.96 11.93 5.91
C VAL A 13 2.01 12.41 6.90
N SER A 14 1.82 13.59 7.46
CA SER A 14 2.73 14.24 8.39
C SER A 14 2.07 14.51 9.74
N GLY A 15 2.84 15.03 10.70
CA GLY A 15 2.39 15.32 12.06
C GLY A 15 2.87 14.30 13.09
N GLU A 16 2.87 14.72 14.36
CA GLU A 16 3.41 13.91 15.47
C GLU A 16 2.69 12.57 15.63
N ASP A 17 1.37 12.57 15.42
CA ASP A 17 0.51 11.39 15.62
C ASP A 17 0.30 10.55 14.36
N ARG A 18 1.01 10.83 13.24
CA ARG A 18 0.81 10.15 11.95
C ARG A 18 0.88 8.63 12.01
N ALA A 19 1.86 8.09 12.73
CA ALA A 19 2.05 6.65 12.83
C ALA A 19 0.97 6.00 13.70
N SER A 20 0.70 6.54 14.90
CA SER A 20 -0.32 6.03 15.82
C SER A 20 -1.73 6.14 15.23
N PHE A 21 -2.03 7.23 14.53
CA PHE A 21 -3.29 7.40 13.82
C PHE A 21 -3.47 6.34 12.73
N LEU A 22 -2.51 6.21 11.81
CA LEU A 22 -2.57 5.21 10.75
C LEU A 22 -2.56 3.78 11.29
N HIS A 23 -1.83 3.53 12.38
CA HIS A 23 -1.87 2.24 13.07
C HIS A 23 -3.29 1.88 13.52
N GLY A 24 -4.07 2.83 14.02
CA GLY A 24 -5.47 2.62 14.41
C GLY A 24 -6.45 2.51 13.23
N GLN A 25 -6.05 2.82 12.00
CA GLN A 25 -6.91 2.80 10.81
C GLN A 25 -6.58 1.65 9.86
N LEU A 26 -5.32 1.26 9.74
CA LEU A 26 -4.84 0.28 8.76
C LEU A 26 -4.61 -1.10 9.39
N SER A 27 -4.60 -2.12 8.56
CA SER A 27 -4.46 -3.54 8.98
C SER A 27 -3.04 -3.95 9.35
N ASN A 28 -2.01 -3.16 9.04
CA ASN A 28 -0.61 -3.46 9.37
C ASN A 28 -0.08 -2.63 10.54
N ASP A 29 1.05 -3.03 11.10
CA ASP A 29 1.68 -2.37 12.26
C ASP A 29 2.52 -1.17 11.82
N ILE A 30 1.88 0.00 11.77
CA ILE A 30 2.53 1.24 11.35
C ILE A 30 3.40 1.83 12.47
N ASN A 31 3.07 1.58 13.75
CA ASN A 31 3.87 2.09 14.87
C ASN A 31 5.28 1.51 14.89
N ASN A 32 5.43 0.24 14.49
CA ASN A 32 6.71 -0.45 14.48
C ASN A 32 7.36 -0.50 13.08
N LEU A 33 6.80 0.19 12.09
CA LEU A 33 7.42 0.33 10.78
C LEU A 33 8.66 1.24 10.90
N ALA A 34 9.85 0.68 10.77
CA ALA A 34 11.09 1.44 10.92
C ALA A 34 11.29 2.46 9.78
N ILE A 35 12.08 3.50 10.02
CA ILE A 35 12.50 4.44 8.97
C ILE A 35 13.26 3.67 7.88
N GLY A 36 12.99 3.97 6.62
CA GLY A 36 13.56 3.24 5.49
C GLY A 36 12.93 1.86 5.26
N GLN A 37 11.72 1.64 5.78
CA GLN A 37 10.93 0.44 5.52
C GLN A 37 9.59 0.80 4.89
N ALA A 38 9.08 -0.13 4.10
CA ALA A 38 7.74 -0.10 3.56
C ALA A 38 6.95 -1.34 3.99
N CYS A 39 5.63 -1.26 3.98
CA CYS A 39 4.74 -2.39 4.18
C CYS A 39 3.49 -2.26 3.32
N TYR A 40 2.87 -3.39 2.99
CA TYR A 40 1.49 -3.39 2.50
C TYR A 40 0.51 -3.22 3.66
N ALA A 41 -0.60 -2.56 3.42
CA ALA A 41 -1.69 -2.44 4.38
C ALA A 41 -3.04 -2.34 3.67
N THR A 42 -4.12 -2.69 4.38
CA THR A 42 -5.49 -2.46 3.90
C THR A 42 -6.20 -1.44 4.81
N TYR A 43 -7.02 -0.62 4.20
CA TYR A 43 -8.01 0.20 4.90
C TYR A 43 -9.39 -0.40 4.67
N ASN A 44 -10.13 -0.68 5.74
CA ASN A 44 -11.32 -1.49 5.67
C ASN A 44 -12.55 -0.77 6.25
N THR A 45 -13.73 -1.21 5.84
CA THR A 45 -14.98 -0.88 6.55
C THR A 45 -15.06 -1.64 7.88
N PRO A 46 -15.92 -1.22 8.83
CA PRO A 46 -16.20 -2.02 10.04
C PRO A 46 -16.68 -3.45 9.74
N LYS A 47 -17.24 -3.69 8.54
CA LYS A 47 -17.67 -5.00 8.07
C LYS A 47 -16.53 -5.82 7.40
N GLY A 48 -15.27 -5.36 7.50
CA GLY A 48 -14.09 -6.04 6.96
C GLY A 48 -13.93 -5.96 5.43
N ARG A 49 -14.76 -5.18 4.73
CA ARG A 49 -14.61 -4.97 3.29
C ARG A 49 -13.47 -4.00 3.00
N VAL A 50 -12.61 -4.33 2.03
CA VAL A 50 -11.45 -3.49 1.69
C VAL A 50 -11.89 -2.26 0.92
N LEU A 51 -11.61 -1.08 1.48
CA LEU A 51 -11.83 0.23 0.85
C LEU A 51 -10.69 0.60 -0.08
N ALA A 52 -9.46 0.30 0.34
CA ALA A 52 -8.23 0.46 -0.41
C ALA A 52 -7.17 -0.47 0.17
N ASN A 53 -6.25 -0.91 -0.66
CA ASN A 53 -4.95 -1.42 -0.22
C ASN A 53 -3.86 -0.45 -0.67
N MET A 54 -2.76 -0.43 0.05
CA MET A 54 -1.71 0.56 -0.16
C MET A 54 -0.36 0.06 0.30
N LEU A 55 0.70 0.65 -0.26
CA LEU A 55 2.02 0.66 0.34
C LEU A 55 2.11 1.84 1.30
N VAL A 56 2.67 1.59 2.48
CA VAL A 56 3.04 2.62 3.46
C VAL A 56 4.54 2.65 3.56
N VAL A 57 5.15 3.80 3.34
CA VAL A 57 6.61 4.00 3.41
C VAL A 57 6.94 4.96 4.53
N ASN A 58 7.81 4.57 5.46
CA ASN A 58 8.26 5.45 6.53
C ASN A 58 9.54 6.18 6.12
N ARG A 59 9.44 7.52 5.90
CA ARG A 59 10.58 8.38 5.56
C ARG A 59 11.22 9.07 6.77
N GLY A 60 10.73 8.80 7.99
CA GLY A 60 11.20 9.45 9.22
C GLY A 60 10.32 10.63 9.60
N GLU A 61 10.34 11.71 8.86
CA GLU A 61 9.54 12.91 9.13
C GLU A 61 8.07 12.76 8.74
N ASP A 62 7.79 11.94 7.75
CA ASP A 62 6.45 11.64 7.25
C ASP A 62 6.30 10.19 6.79
N LEU A 63 5.08 9.83 6.42
CA LEU A 63 4.74 8.56 5.77
C LEU A 63 4.18 8.86 4.38
N LEU A 64 4.57 8.05 3.38
CA LEU A 64 3.91 8.07 2.08
C LEU A 64 2.94 6.89 1.99
N LEU A 65 1.74 7.15 1.47
CA LEU A 65 0.77 6.14 1.10
C LEU A 65 0.71 6.09 -0.43
N VAL A 66 0.95 4.91 -1.01
CA VAL A 66 0.83 4.67 -2.45
C VAL A 66 -0.34 3.74 -2.67
N MET A 67 -1.33 4.17 -3.42
CA MET A 67 -2.57 3.43 -3.68
C MET A 67 -3.13 3.78 -5.06
N ALA A 68 -4.20 3.13 -5.49
CA ALA A 68 -4.87 3.50 -6.73
C ALA A 68 -5.23 5.00 -6.74
N GLN A 69 -4.84 5.69 -7.80
CA GLN A 69 -5.01 7.15 -7.95
C GLN A 69 -6.49 7.57 -7.82
N ASP A 70 -7.41 6.77 -8.37
CA ASP A 70 -8.84 7.03 -8.35
C ASP A 70 -9.49 6.90 -6.94
N LEU A 71 -8.74 6.39 -5.96
CA LEU A 71 -9.17 6.26 -4.57
C LEU A 71 -8.57 7.32 -3.64
N THR A 72 -7.50 8.01 -4.01
CA THR A 72 -6.71 8.86 -3.11
C THR A 72 -7.55 9.93 -2.42
N GLU A 73 -8.34 10.71 -3.16
CA GLU A 73 -9.18 11.78 -2.61
C GLU A 73 -10.25 11.23 -1.66
N ALA A 74 -10.95 10.17 -2.05
CA ALA A 74 -12.02 9.57 -1.26
C ALA A 74 -11.47 8.96 0.04
N ILE A 75 -10.32 8.30 -0.01
CA ILE A 75 -9.66 7.71 1.17
C ILE A 75 -9.15 8.82 2.10
N VAL A 76 -8.48 9.85 1.59
CA VAL A 76 -8.04 11.00 2.40
C VAL A 76 -9.23 11.69 3.07
N LYS A 77 -10.29 11.97 2.31
CA LYS A 77 -11.52 12.58 2.87
C LYS A 77 -12.08 11.71 4.00
N ARG A 78 -12.12 10.39 3.83
CA ARG A 78 -12.63 9.48 4.85
C ARG A 78 -11.71 9.42 6.08
N LEU A 79 -10.40 9.31 5.92
CA LEU A 79 -9.45 9.30 7.03
C LEU A 79 -9.52 10.60 7.85
N ARG A 80 -9.65 11.76 7.20
CA ARG A 80 -9.79 13.04 7.86
C ARG A 80 -11.01 13.14 8.80
N MET A 81 -12.07 12.38 8.54
CA MET A 81 -13.25 12.35 9.44
C MET A 81 -12.93 11.75 10.81
N PHE A 82 -11.87 10.95 10.93
CA PHE A 82 -11.43 10.32 12.18
C PHE A 82 -10.28 11.08 12.85
N VAL A 83 -9.75 12.13 12.23
CA VAL A 83 -8.75 13.03 12.82
C VAL A 83 -9.47 14.02 13.74
N LEU A 84 -9.70 13.63 15.00
CA LEU A 84 -10.43 14.48 15.96
C LEU A 84 -9.48 15.46 16.66
N ARG A 85 -8.52 14.93 17.43
CA ARG A 85 -7.52 15.69 18.20
C ARG A 85 -6.09 15.32 17.82
N ALA A 86 -5.91 14.33 16.95
CA ALA A 86 -4.61 13.88 16.53
C ALA A 86 -3.94 14.93 15.64
N LYS A 87 -2.63 15.12 15.83
CA LYS A 87 -1.80 16.02 15.02
C LYS A 87 -1.36 15.28 13.75
N VAL A 88 -2.27 15.19 12.78
CA VAL A 88 -2.06 14.48 11.51
C VAL A 88 -2.56 15.35 10.36
N VAL A 89 -1.74 15.46 9.32
CA VAL A 89 -2.04 16.18 8.08
C VAL A 89 -1.90 15.23 6.90
N PHE A 90 -2.89 15.25 6.00
CA PHE A 90 -2.89 14.48 4.75
C PHE A 90 -2.78 15.44 3.57
N GLU A 91 -1.83 15.18 2.69
CA GLU A 91 -1.59 15.96 1.48
C GLU A 91 -1.57 15.05 0.26
N LEU A 92 -2.39 15.36 -0.73
CA LEU A 92 -2.29 14.72 -2.05
C LEU A 92 -1.03 15.26 -2.74
N MET A 93 -0.24 14.38 -3.34
CA MET A 93 1.04 14.73 -3.96
C MET A 93 0.96 14.55 -5.49
N PRO A 94 0.23 15.43 -6.20
CA PRO A 94 0.05 15.31 -7.66
C PRO A 94 1.37 15.50 -8.44
N ASP A 95 2.35 16.17 -7.82
CA ASP A 95 3.66 16.41 -8.41
C ASP A 95 4.62 15.22 -8.26
N LEU A 96 4.21 14.17 -7.53
CA LEU A 96 4.94 12.91 -7.44
C LEU A 96 4.37 11.88 -8.41
N ALA A 97 5.26 11.08 -8.98
CA ALA A 97 4.89 9.97 -9.83
C ALA A 97 5.51 8.67 -9.33
N VAL A 98 4.84 7.57 -9.64
CA VAL A 98 5.30 6.22 -9.37
C VAL A 98 5.76 5.58 -10.66
N SER A 99 6.94 5.00 -10.66
CA SER A 99 7.49 4.19 -11.75
C SER A 99 7.75 2.77 -11.26
N GLY A 100 7.49 1.78 -12.12
CA GLY A 100 7.80 0.38 -11.87
C GLY A 100 9.02 -0.06 -12.67
N GLU A 101 9.85 -0.90 -12.07
CA GLU A 101 11.00 -1.53 -12.71
C GLU A 101 10.97 -3.04 -12.48
N LEU A 102 11.10 -3.79 -13.58
CA LEU A 102 11.29 -5.24 -13.56
C LEU A 102 12.59 -5.58 -14.29
N ALA A 103 13.34 -6.54 -13.77
CA ALA A 103 14.45 -7.14 -14.51
C ALA A 103 13.90 -7.84 -15.77
N ASP A 104 14.72 -7.99 -16.80
CA ASP A 104 14.27 -8.59 -18.07
C ASP A 104 13.95 -10.10 -17.93
N ASP A 105 14.53 -10.74 -16.93
CA ASP A 105 14.33 -12.14 -16.54
C ASP A 105 13.51 -12.30 -15.26
N ALA A 106 12.77 -11.25 -14.85
CA ALA A 106 11.97 -11.29 -13.63
C ALA A 106 10.84 -12.32 -13.76
N GLU A 107 10.97 -13.41 -13.01
CA GLU A 107 9.90 -14.39 -12.88
C GLU A 107 8.91 -13.95 -11.79
N PRO A 108 7.60 -14.20 -11.99
CA PRO A 108 6.61 -13.98 -10.96
C PRO A 108 6.94 -14.75 -9.68
N HIS A 109 6.97 -14.06 -8.55
CA HIS A 109 7.34 -14.65 -7.27
C HIS A 109 6.18 -14.50 -6.26
N PRO A 110 5.28 -15.50 -6.20
CA PRO A 110 4.23 -15.52 -5.19
C PRO A 110 4.83 -15.55 -3.78
N ALA A 111 4.20 -14.84 -2.85
CA ALA A 111 4.65 -14.81 -1.47
C ALA A 111 4.61 -16.22 -0.86
N ALA A 112 5.74 -16.77 -0.49
CA ALA A 112 5.84 -18.05 0.24
C ALA A 112 5.49 -17.86 1.72
N GLU A 113 5.91 -16.71 2.29
CA GLU A 113 5.59 -16.29 3.65
C GLU A 113 5.25 -14.80 3.69
N PRO A 114 4.36 -14.38 4.62
CA PRO A 114 3.99 -12.97 4.75
C PRO A 114 5.20 -12.10 5.14
N GLN A 115 5.56 -11.13 4.30
CA GLN A 115 6.54 -10.11 4.64
C GLN A 115 5.83 -8.87 5.20
N LEU A 116 5.92 -8.67 6.50
CA LEU A 116 5.24 -7.58 7.20
C LEU A 116 5.87 -6.21 6.94
N SER A 117 7.16 -6.18 6.57
CA SER A 117 7.88 -4.99 6.10
C SER A 117 9.04 -5.39 5.19
N PHE A 118 9.49 -4.47 4.36
CA PHE A 118 10.59 -4.66 3.41
C PHE A 118 11.32 -3.34 3.15
N PRO A 119 12.58 -3.37 2.65
CA PRO A 119 13.41 -2.18 2.52
C PRO A 119 12.86 -1.13 1.55
N ALA A 120 12.99 0.13 1.94
CA ALA A 120 12.81 1.31 1.10
C ALA A 120 14.04 2.22 1.26
N GLN A 121 14.72 2.51 0.16
CA GLN A 121 15.84 3.45 0.14
C GLN A 121 15.30 4.86 -0.08
N ILE A 122 15.72 5.78 0.79
CA ILE A 122 15.29 7.18 0.73
C ILE A 122 16.52 8.02 0.44
N GLN A 123 16.52 8.70 -0.71
CA GLN A 123 17.58 9.59 -1.11
C GLN A 123 16.99 10.94 -1.55
N GLU A 124 17.16 11.97 -0.74
CA GLU A 124 16.55 13.28 -0.97
C GLU A 124 15.04 13.20 -1.23
N ASN A 125 14.62 13.40 -2.49
CA ASN A 125 13.21 13.37 -2.93
C ASN A 125 12.84 12.09 -3.69
N ILE A 126 13.71 11.07 -3.67
CA ILE A 126 13.49 9.79 -4.35
C ILE A 126 13.32 8.71 -3.30
N VAL A 127 12.31 7.87 -3.49
CA VAL A 127 12.09 6.66 -2.69
C VAL A 127 12.10 5.46 -3.62
N GLU A 128 13.00 4.52 -3.38
CA GLU A 128 13.06 3.25 -4.11
C GLU A 128 12.68 2.11 -3.17
N ILE A 129 11.69 1.32 -3.56
CA ILE A 129 11.12 0.25 -2.76
C ILE A 129 11.41 -1.07 -3.45
N ALA A 130 12.16 -1.95 -2.80
CA ALA A 130 12.35 -3.32 -3.25
C ALA A 130 11.14 -4.16 -2.84
N LEU A 131 10.29 -4.51 -3.80
CA LEU A 131 9.07 -5.26 -3.53
C LEU A 131 9.36 -6.76 -3.30
N PRO A 132 8.57 -7.42 -2.43
CA PRO A 132 8.77 -8.86 -2.14
C PRO A 132 8.66 -9.77 -3.36
N HIS A 133 7.95 -9.34 -4.39
CA HIS A 133 7.77 -10.09 -5.64
C HIS A 133 8.82 -9.76 -6.73
N THR A 134 10.00 -9.29 -6.34
CA THR A 134 11.14 -8.98 -7.20
C THR A 134 11.06 -7.71 -8.07
N GLY A 135 9.92 -7.02 -8.07
CA GLY A 135 9.79 -5.70 -8.69
C GLY A 135 10.38 -4.58 -7.83
N ARG A 136 10.62 -3.42 -8.44
CA ARG A 136 10.92 -2.17 -7.73
C ARG A 136 9.91 -1.11 -8.06
N LEU A 137 9.49 -0.36 -7.03
CA LEU A 137 8.78 0.90 -7.21
C LEU A 137 9.71 2.06 -6.90
N LYS A 138 9.64 3.09 -7.74
CA LYS A 138 10.32 4.37 -7.53
C LYS A 138 9.29 5.47 -7.46
N ILE A 139 9.35 6.27 -6.39
CA ILE A 139 8.56 7.49 -6.22
C ILE A 139 9.51 8.66 -6.40
N SER A 140 9.20 9.57 -7.31
CA SER A 140 10.02 10.75 -7.60
C SER A 140 9.14 11.92 -8.06
N ALA A 141 9.71 13.11 -8.20
CA ALA A 141 9.03 14.19 -8.90
C ALA A 141 8.59 13.72 -10.30
N ALA A 142 7.43 14.16 -10.76
CA ALA A 142 6.84 13.70 -12.02
C ALA A 142 7.75 13.98 -13.25
N GLU A 143 8.54 15.03 -13.19
CA GLU A 143 9.55 15.42 -14.21
C GLU A 143 10.74 14.45 -14.26
N ASN A 144 11.02 13.74 -13.16
CA ASN A 144 12.11 12.76 -13.03
C ASN A 144 11.61 11.31 -13.09
N ALA A 145 10.34 11.12 -13.36
CA ALA A 145 9.74 9.78 -13.50
C ALA A 145 10.13 9.14 -14.83
N ALA A 146 10.07 7.82 -14.89
CA ALA A 146 10.25 7.11 -16.15
C ALA A 146 9.19 7.53 -17.18
N GLU A 147 9.53 7.46 -18.45
CA GLU A 147 8.57 7.63 -19.52
C GLU A 147 7.52 6.51 -19.47
N TYR A 148 6.29 6.86 -19.83
CA TYR A 148 5.21 5.88 -19.90
C TYR A 148 5.36 4.98 -21.14
N GLN A 149 5.32 3.68 -20.91
CA GLN A 149 5.36 2.66 -21.95
C GLN A 149 4.28 1.61 -21.69
N ALA A 150 3.24 1.60 -22.51
CA ALA A 150 2.08 0.71 -22.34
C ALA A 150 2.44 -0.78 -22.29
N GLY A 151 3.42 -1.21 -23.11
CA GLY A 151 3.90 -2.59 -23.08
C GLY A 151 4.58 -2.97 -21.78
N ALA A 152 5.36 -2.04 -21.19
CA ALA A 152 6.03 -2.25 -19.92
C ALA A 152 5.04 -2.19 -18.74
N GLU A 153 4.02 -1.32 -18.78
CA GLU A 153 2.94 -1.32 -17.80
C GLU A 153 2.14 -2.63 -17.83
N ASN A 154 1.80 -3.14 -19.01
CA ASN A 154 1.13 -4.44 -19.14
C ASN A 154 1.97 -5.58 -18.57
N ALA A 155 3.27 -5.58 -18.82
CA ALA A 155 4.18 -6.59 -18.26
C ALA A 155 4.28 -6.47 -16.72
N TRP A 156 4.33 -5.24 -16.19
CA TRP A 156 4.27 -4.97 -14.75
C TRP A 156 2.98 -5.53 -14.13
N ASN A 157 1.82 -5.17 -14.70
CA ASN A 157 0.52 -5.63 -14.20
C ASN A 157 0.39 -7.15 -14.25
N LEU A 158 0.87 -7.79 -15.32
CA LEU A 158 0.88 -9.24 -15.45
C LEU A 158 1.78 -9.90 -14.40
N HIS A 159 2.95 -9.30 -14.13
CA HIS A 159 3.87 -9.77 -13.08
C HIS A 159 3.22 -9.69 -11.70
N GLU A 160 2.59 -8.57 -11.32
CA GLU A 160 1.88 -8.43 -10.05
C GLU A 160 0.72 -9.44 -9.91
N ILE A 161 -0.08 -9.60 -10.96
CA ILE A 161 -1.19 -10.58 -10.99
C ILE A 161 -0.66 -12.01 -10.75
N ARG A 162 0.37 -12.41 -11.49
CA ARG A 162 0.97 -13.75 -11.38
C ARG A 162 1.67 -13.97 -10.02
N SER A 163 2.19 -12.91 -9.43
CA SER A 163 2.79 -12.93 -8.09
C SER A 163 1.75 -12.86 -6.97
N GLY A 164 0.46 -12.62 -7.28
CA GLY A 164 -0.63 -12.59 -6.31
C GLY A 164 -0.76 -11.28 -5.52
N TYR A 165 -0.33 -10.16 -6.08
CA TYR A 165 -0.40 -8.81 -5.48
C TYR A 165 -1.50 -7.96 -6.12
N PRO A 166 -2.77 -8.15 -5.74
CA PRO A 166 -3.89 -7.42 -6.33
C PRO A 166 -3.98 -6.00 -5.77
N TRP A 167 -4.48 -5.08 -6.60
CA TRP A 167 -4.78 -3.72 -6.21
C TRP A 167 -6.29 -3.43 -6.27
N ILE A 168 -6.78 -2.68 -5.29
CA ILE A 168 -8.15 -2.18 -5.24
C ILE A 168 -8.19 -0.81 -5.92
N CYS A 169 -9.15 -0.62 -6.80
CA CYS A 169 -9.50 0.66 -7.43
C CYS A 169 -10.96 1.02 -7.13
N ALA A 170 -11.43 2.15 -7.63
CA ALA A 170 -12.80 2.62 -7.40
C ALA A 170 -13.86 1.58 -7.81
N ALA A 171 -13.63 0.84 -8.91
CA ALA A 171 -14.56 -0.17 -9.42
C ALA A 171 -14.65 -1.44 -8.53
N THR A 172 -13.61 -1.74 -7.74
CA THR A 172 -13.52 -2.96 -6.91
C THR A 172 -13.58 -2.68 -5.41
N LYS A 173 -13.71 -1.41 -5.04
CA LYS A 173 -13.85 -0.98 -3.64
C LYS A 173 -15.03 -1.69 -2.97
N GLU A 174 -14.80 -2.22 -1.76
CA GLU A 174 -15.78 -2.95 -0.94
C GLU A 174 -16.27 -4.27 -1.53
N ALA A 175 -15.75 -4.73 -2.68
CA ALA A 175 -16.17 -5.98 -3.29
C ALA A 175 -15.75 -7.21 -2.47
N ALA A 176 -14.62 -7.16 -1.75
CA ALA A 176 -14.03 -8.29 -1.08
C ALA A 176 -13.54 -7.98 0.35
N VAL A 177 -13.33 -9.01 1.16
CA VAL A 177 -12.57 -8.93 2.42
C VAL A 177 -11.10 -9.23 2.15
N ALA A 178 -10.21 -8.86 3.08
CA ALA A 178 -8.76 -8.94 2.89
C ALA A 178 -8.27 -10.35 2.48
N GLN A 179 -8.84 -11.41 3.05
CA GLN A 179 -8.44 -12.79 2.72
C GLN A 179 -8.82 -13.22 1.30
N MET A 180 -9.94 -12.74 0.75
CA MET A 180 -10.34 -13.02 -0.63
C MET A 180 -9.36 -12.44 -1.66
N LEU A 181 -8.56 -11.47 -1.23
CA LEU A 181 -7.55 -10.76 -2.02
C LEU A 181 -6.12 -11.17 -1.63
N ASN A 182 -5.94 -12.27 -0.93
CA ASN A 182 -4.64 -12.74 -0.45
C ASN A 182 -3.83 -11.70 0.37
N GLN A 183 -4.47 -10.66 0.90
CA GLN A 183 -3.77 -9.59 1.62
C GLN A 183 -3.05 -10.08 2.88
N HIS A 184 -3.52 -11.16 3.48
CA HIS A 184 -2.85 -11.82 4.61
C HIS A 184 -1.60 -12.61 4.17
N VAL A 185 -1.60 -13.16 2.95
CA VAL A 185 -0.49 -13.92 2.39
C VAL A 185 0.68 -12.99 2.03
N ILE A 186 0.38 -11.83 1.44
CA ILE A 186 1.39 -10.84 1.06
C ILE A 186 1.86 -9.95 2.22
N GLY A 187 1.43 -10.23 3.46
CA GLY A 187 1.86 -9.49 4.65
C GLY A 187 1.14 -8.16 4.89
N ALA A 188 0.04 -7.87 4.17
CA ALA A 188 -0.73 -6.63 4.35
C ALA A 188 -1.60 -6.61 5.62
N VAL A 189 -1.74 -7.75 6.32
CA VAL A 189 -2.51 -7.88 7.55
C VAL A 189 -1.62 -8.39 8.68
N HIS A 190 -1.48 -7.60 9.73
CA HIS A 190 -0.74 -7.98 10.93
C HIS A 190 -1.71 -8.44 12.02
N PHE A 191 -1.79 -9.75 12.28
CA PHE A 191 -2.77 -10.33 13.22
C PHE A 191 -2.48 -10.12 14.71
N ARG A 192 -1.29 -9.61 15.06
CA ARG A 192 -0.86 -9.38 16.46
C ARG A 192 -0.76 -7.91 16.83
N LYS A 193 -1.17 -7.00 15.92
CA LYS A 193 -1.23 -5.56 16.21
C LYS A 193 -2.51 -5.18 16.96
N GLY A 194 -2.60 -3.91 17.39
CA GLY A 194 -3.78 -3.32 18.01
C GLY A 194 -5.00 -3.22 17.07
N CYS A 195 -6.09 -2.65 17.59
CA CYS A 195 -7.37 -2.59 16.89
C CYS A 195 -7.34 -1.69 15.64
N TYR A 196 -8.14 -2.09 14.63
CA TYR A 196 -8.42 -1.31 13.42
C TYR A 196 -9.80 -1.68 12.86
N PRO A 197 -10.44 -0.85 12.01
CA PRO A 197 -11.76 -1.13 11.46
C PRO A 197 -11.80 -2.44 10.69
N GLY A 198 -12.80 -3.29 10.97
CA GLY A 198 -13.01 -4.58 10.31
C GLY A 198 -12.16 -5.74 10.82
N GLN A 199 -11.30 -5.52 11.82
CA GLN A 199 -10.40 -6.53 12.39
C GLN A 199 -11.15 -7.80 12.83
N GLU A 200 -12.33 -7.68 13.43
CA GLU A 200 -13.09 -8.84 13.91
C GLU A 200 -13.46 -9.82 12.79
N ILE A 201 -13.92 -9.29 11.67
CA ILE A 201 -14.30 -10.10 10.50
C ILE A 201 -13.06 -10.74 9.88
N ILE A 202 -11.98 -9.97 9.74
CA ILE A 202 -10.70 -10.43 9.19
C ILE A 202 -10.08 -11.51 10.09
N ALA A 203 -10.07 -11.32 11.40
CA ALA A 203 -9.58 -12.32 12.35
C ALA A 203 -10.46 -13.60 12.35
N ARG A 204 -11.77 -13.44 12.27
CA ARG A 204 -12.69 -14.59 12.18
C ARG A 204 -12.45 -15.41 10.91
N ALA A 205 -12.26 -14.76 9.77
CA ALA A 205 -11.93 -15.42 8.51
C ALA A 205 -10.60 -16.20 8.59
N GLN A 206 -9.61 -15.66 9.31
CA GLN A 206 -8.31 -16.31 9.50
C GLN A 206 -8.39 -17.55 10.42
N TYR A 207 -9.14 -17.47 11.52
CA TYR A 207 -9.09 -18.49 12.58
C TYR A 207 -10.29 -19.45 12.60
N ARG A 208 -11.42 -19.09 11.99
CA ARG A 208 -12.68 -19.83 12.08
C ARG A 208 -13.40 -20.05 10.75
N GLY A 209 -12.93 -19.47 9.65
CA GLY A 209 -13.61 -19.50 8.38
C GLY A 209 -12.78 -20.07 7.25
N GLN A 210 -13.45 -20.77 6.33
CA GLN A 210 -12.93 -20.92 4.97
C GLN A 210 -13.49 -19.74 4.16
N VAL A 211 -12.62 -18.98 3.54
CA VAL A 211 -12.99 -17.97 2.54
C VAL A 211 -13.40 -18.74 1.28
N LYS A 212 -14.68 -18.62 0.92
CA LYS A 212 -15.20 -19.17 -0.34
C LYS A 212 -14.87 -18.27 -1.51
#